data_d21e0347d7e39ae6c644e08a447f8d0f
#
_entry.id   d21e0347d7e39ae6c644e08a447f8d0f
#
_cell.length_a   1.000
_cell.length_b   1.000
_cell.length_c   1.000
_cell.angle_alpha   90.00
_cell.angle_beta   90.00
_cell.angle_gamma   90.00
#
_symmetry.space_group_name_H-M   'P 1'
#
loop_
_entity.id
_entity.type
_entity.pdbx_description
1 polymer ?
#
loop_
_entity_poly.entity_id
_entity_poly.type
_entity_poly.pdbx_seq_one_letter_code
_entity_poly.pdbx_strand_id
1 'polypeptide(L)'
;MRSELRTVRTGGVPVVVDLTDDCAAFVRSEADGLLHVFVPHATAGVAVIETGAGSDDDLLAQLDVLLPRDDRWRHRHGSPGHGRDHVLPAFVPPHASVPVLEGRLMLGTWQRICLVDTNTDNATRQVRFSFLAG
;
A
#
# COMPACT_ATOMS: atom_id res chain seq x y z
N MET A 1 -12.80 -10.45 -15.18
CA MET A 1 -12.04 -9.97 -14.00
C MET A 1 -13.00 -9.35 -13.01
N ARG A 2 -12.98 -9.78 -11.77
CA ARG A 2 -13.73 -9.13 -10.69
C ARG A 2 -12.86 -8.05 -10.05
N SER A 3 -13.42 -6.87 -9.82
CA SER A 3 -12.68 -5.74 -9.28
C SER A 3 -13.57 -4.92 -8.33
N GLU A 4 -13.03 -4.54 -7.19
CA GLU A 4 -13.67 -3.70 -6.18
C GLU A 4 -12.76 -2.57 -5.76
N LEU A 5 -13.37 -1.43 -5.45
CA LEU A 5 -12.69 -0.29 -4.87
C LEU A 5 -13.00 -0.22 -3.37
N ARG A 6 -11.96 -0.16 -2.55
CA ARG A 6 -12.06 -0.07 -1.09
C ARG A 6 -11.59 1.29 -0.62
N THR A 7 -12.30 1.88 0.33
CA THR A 7 -11.85 3.08 1.02
C THR A 7 -11.06 2.70 2.27
N VAL A 8 -9.86 3.23 2.39
CA VAL A 8 -8.96 3.01 3.53
C VAL A 8 -8.71 4.34 4.22
N ARG A 9 -8.96 4.38 5.53
CA ARG A 9 -8.68 5.56 6.34
C ARG A 9 -7.22 5.53 6.77
N THR A 10 -6.45 6.53 6.36
CA THR A 10 -5.02 6.66 6.70
C THR A 10 -4.75 7.76 7.72
N GLY A 11 -5.67 8.71 7.89
CA GLY A 11 -5.51 9.82 8.84
C GLY A 11 -4.51 10.87 8.38
N GLY A 12 -4.00 11.65 9.32
CA GLY A 12 -3.12 12.80 9.05
C GLY A 12 -1.65 12.58 9.40
N VAL A 13 -1.21 11.32 9.56
CA VAL A 13 0.18 10.96 9.90
C VAL A 13 0.67 9.85 8.98
N PRO A 14 1.98 9.72 8.75
CA PRO A 14 2.54 8.57 8.03
C PRO A 14 2.11 7.26 8.68
N VAL A 15 1.70 6.30 7.85
CA VAL A 15 1.13 5.04 8.34
C VAL A 15 1.36 3.89 7.37
N VAL A 16 1.47 2.68 7.92
CA VAL A 16 1.39 1.39 7.22
C VAL A 16 0.09 0.73 7.63
N VAL A 17 -0.81 0.49 6.67
CA VAL A 17 -2.12 -0.13 6.92
C VAL A 17 -2.11 -1.53 6.34
N ASP A 18 -2.32 -2.54 7.18
CA ASP A 18 -2.41 -3.94 6.76
C ASP A 18 -3.76 -4.20 6.06
N LEU A 19 -3.70 -4.62 4.81
CA LEU A 19 -4.86 -4.92 3.96
C LEU A 19 -5.09 -6.42 3.80
N THR A 20 -4.29 -7.27 4.44
CA THR A 20 -4.27 -8.71 4.15
C THR A 20 -5.61 -9.39 4.39
N ASP A 21 -6.27 -9.05 5.50
CA ASP A 21 -7.57 -9.67 5.84
C ASP A 21 -8.67 -9.27 4.86
N ASP A 22 -8.67 -8.02 4.40
CA ASP A 22 -9.59 -7.55 3.35
C ASP A 22 -9.30 -8.23 2.01
N CYS A 23 -8.02 -8.40 1.67
CA CYS A 23 -7.60 -9.14 0.48
C CYS A 23 -8.04 -10.61 0.54
N ALA A 24 -7.84 -11.26 1.69
CA ALA A 24 -8.24 -12.65 1.89
C ALA A 24 -9.78 -12.82 1.79
N ALA A 25 -10.54 -11.90 2.37
CA ALA A 25 -12.00 -11.90 2.25
C ALA A 25 -12.45 -11.71 0.79
N PHE A 26 -11.76 -10.84 0.04
CA PHE A 26 -12.07 -10.59 -1.36
C PHE A 26 -11.87 -11.83 -2.24
N VAL A 27 -10.84 -12.65 -2.00
CA VAL A 27 -10.55 -13.82 -2.86
C VAL A 27 -11.14 -15.12 -2.35
N ARG A 28 -11.81 -15.16 -1.19
CA ARG A 28 -12.24 -16.38 -0.51
C ARG A 28 -13.06 -17.36 -1.36
N SER A 29 -13.88 -16.84 -2.27
CA SER A 29 -14.74 -17.65 -3.15
C SER A 29 -14.15 -17.85 -4.55
N GLU A 30 -12.91 -17.40 -4.78
CA GLU A 30 -12.28 -17.51 -6.09
C GLU A 30 -11.54 -18.84 -6.24
N ALA A 31 -11.36 -19.25 -7.49
CA ALA A 31 -10.50 -20.37 -7.86
C ALA A 31 -9.02 -19.92 -7.91
N ASP A 32 -8.21 -20.61 -8.67
CA ASP A 32 -6.81 -20.23 -8.87
C ASP A 32 -6.70 -18.97 -9.74
N GLY A 33 -5.73 -18.12 -9.44
CA GLY A 33 -5.50 -16.89 -10.18
C GLY A 33 -4.53 -15.94 -9.50
N LEU A 34 -4.69 -14.66 -9.79
CA LEU A 34 -3.90 -13.60 -9.21
C LEU A 34 -4.81 -12.54 -8.57
N LEU A 35 -4.49 -12.18 -7.34
CA LEU A 35 -4.95 -10.92 -6.76
C LEU A 35 -3.99 -9.82 -7.18
N HIS A 36 -4.52 -8.74 -7.72
CA HIS A 36 -3.79 -7.50 -7.95
C HIS A 36 -4.35 -6.41 -7.05
N VAL A 37 -3.46 -5.77 -6.29
CA VAL A 37 -3.79 -4.63 -5.41
C VAL A 37 -3.16 -3.39 -6.03
N PHE A 38 -3.96 -2.36 -6.28
CA PHE A 38 -3.50 -1.11 -6.90
C PHE A 38 -4.01 0.10 -6.13
N VAL A 39 -3.11 1.04 -5.87
CA VAL A 39 -3.42 2.33 -5.21
C VAL A 39 -3.43 3.43 -6.26
N PRO A 40 -4.61 3.96 -6.65
CA PRO A 40 -4.72 4.98 -7.69
C PRO A 40 -4.44 6.40 -7.14
N HIS A 41 -3.32 6.56 -6.45
CA HIS A 41 -2.87 7.82 -5.86
C HIS A 41 -1.38 8.02 -6.12
N ALA A 42 -0.99 9.25 -6.47
CA ALA A 42 0.40 9.60 -6.80
C ALA A 42 1.32 9.69 -5.56
N THR A 43 0.79 9.47 -4.36
CA THR A 43 1.49 9.72 -3.09
C THR A 43 1.37 8.57 -2.08
N ALA A 44 1.09 7.37 -2.55
CA ALA A 44 1.00 6.18 -1.71
C ALA A 44 1.49 4.95 -2.47
N GLY A 45 1.85 3.91 -1.75
CA GLY A 45 2.33 2.66 -2.32
C GLY A 45 1.81 1.42 -1.61
N VAL A 46 2.18 0.25 -2.12
CA VAL A 46 1.87 -1.06 -1.56
C VAL A 46 3.16 -1.81 -1.31
N ALA A 47 3.32 -2.36 -0.12
CA ALA A 47 4.45 -3.21 0.25
C ALA A 47 3.96 -4.55 0.77
N VAL A 48 4.70 -5.62 0.48
CA VAL A 48 4.48 -6.94 1.09
C VAL A 48 5.59 -7.14 2.11
N ILE A 49 5.27 -6.93 3.37
CA ILE A 49 6.22 -6.94 4.49
C ILE A 49 5.63 -7.62 5.72
N GLU A 50 6.49 -8.00 6.66
CA GLU A 50 6.06 -8.38 8.00
C GLU A 50 5.62 -7.15 8.79
N THR A 51 4.53 -7.27 9.55
CA THR A 51 4.06 -6.26 10.49
C THR A 51 4.00 -6.82 11.92
N GLY A 52 3.87 -5.94 12.92
CA GLY A 52 3.70 -6.35 14.32
C GLY A 52 5.00 -6.67 15.06
N ALA A 53 6.15 -6.73 14.35
CA ALA A 53 7.47 -6.94 14.93
C ALA A 53 8.39 -5.72 14.77
N GLY A 54 7.87 -4.59 14.29
CA GLY A 54 8.58 -3.33 14.16
C GLY A 54 8.99 -2.95 12.74
N SER A 55 8.90 -3.85 11.74
CA SER A 55 9.33 -3.56 10.37
C SER A 55 8.49 -2.48 9.68
N ASP A 56 7.24 -2.33 10.04
CA ASP A 56 6.37 -1.26 9.59
C ASP A 56 6.85 0.11 10.11
N ASP A 57 7.21 0.22 11.37
CA ASP A 57 7.79 1.44 11.95
C ASP A 57 9.18 1.73 11.37
N ASP A 58 10.01 0.69 11.21
CA ASP A 58 11.33 0.79 10.60
C ASP A 58 11.24 1.29 9.14
N LEU A 59 10.25 0.83 8.38
CA LEU A 59 10.02 1.29 7.01
C LEU A 59 9.72 2.79 6.99
N LEU A 60 8.82 3.27 7.84
CA LEU A 60 8.48 4.70 7.90
C LEU A 60 9.68 5.55 8.32
N ALA A 61 10.45 5.09 9.31
CA ALA A 61 11.67 5.78 9.73
C ALA A 61 12.72 5.81 8.61
N GLN A 62 12.89 4.73 7.88
CA GLN A 62 13.84 4.67 6.77
C GLN A 62 13.39 5.53 5.59
N LEU A 63 12.09 5.62 5.33
CA LEU A 63 11.56 6.53 4.31
C LEU A 63 11.82 8.00 4.67
N ASP A 64 11.78 8.37 5.94
CA ASP A 64 12.16 9.71 6.39
C ASP A 64 13.64 10.04 6.12
N VAL A 65 14.51 9.04 6.17
CA VAL A 65 15.93 9.21 5.81
C VAL A 65 16.11 9.31 4.30
N LEU A 66 15.48 8.42 3.54
CA LEU A 66 15.60 8.36 2.08
C LEU A 66 14.91 9.53 1.38
N LEU A 67 13.75 9.90 1.87
CA LEU A 67 12.88 10.93 1.30
C LEU A 67 12.52 11.95 2.41
N PRO A 68 13.47 12.80 2.84
CA PRO A 68 13.23 13.71 3.94
C PRO A 68 12.14 14.74 3.63
N ARG A 69 11.36 15.10 4.63
CA ARG A 69 10.33 16.11 4.53
C ARG A 69 10.95 17.50 4.73
N ASP A 70 11.47 18.04 3.63
CA ASP A 70 12.07 19.38 3.60
C ASP A 70 11.79 20.08 2.26
N ASP A 71 12.48 21.17 1.97
CA ASP A 71 12.23 22.05 0.81
C ASP A 71 13.05 21.70 -0.44
N ARG A 72 13.78 20.58 -0.44
CA ARG A 72 14.62 20.17 -1.59
C ARG A 72 13.83 19.79 -2.85
N TRP A 73 12.54 19.42 -2.68
CA TRP A 73 11.69 18.92 -3.75
C TRP A 73 11.17 20.04 -4.64
N ARG A 74 11.17 19.80 -5.95
CA ARG A 74 10.62 20.77 -6.91
C ARG A 74 9.10 20.88 -6.85
N HIS A 75 8.41 19.78 -6.52
CA HIS A 75 6.98 19.75 -6.30
C HIS A 75 6.69 20.39 -4.94
N ARG A 76 6.05 21.57 -4.94
CA ARG A 76 5.98 22.43 -3.73
C ARG A 76 4.58 22.87 -3.31
N HIS A 77 3.52 22.37 -3.95
CA HIS A 77 2.17 22.63 -3.44
C HIS A 77 1.83 21.65 -2.29
N GLY A 78 0.77 21.94 -1.55
CA GLY A 78 0.37 21.14 -0.39
C GLY A 78 1.15 21.51 0.88
N SER A 79 1.20 20.60 1.84
CA SER A 79 1.94 20.77 3.09
C SER A 79 3.46 20.88 2.85
N PRO A 80 4.22 21.54 3.75
CA PRO A 80 5.67 21.64 3.61
C PRO A 80 6.34 20.27 3.48
N GLY A 81 7.21 20.12 2.47
CA GLY A 81 7.91 18.87 2.19
C GLY A 81 7.06 17.80 1.50
N HIS A 82 5.83 18.08 1.12
CA HIS A 82 4.91 17.18 0.43
C HIS A 82 5.50 16.58 -0.86
N GLY A 83 6.44 17.26 -1.51
CA GLY A 83 7.10 16.75 -2.73
C GLY A 83 7.71 15.36 -2.55
N ARG A 84 8.15 14.98 -1.35
CA ARG A 84 8.67 13.65 -1.04
C ARG A 84 7.64 12.55 -1.30
N ASP A 85 6.37 12.84 -1.02
CA ASP A 85 5.29 11.86 -1.14
C ASP A 85 5.05 11.47 -2.60
N HIS A 86 5.31 12.38 -3.54
CA HIS A 86 5.24 12.12 -4.97
C HIS A 86 6.40 11.27 -5.51
N VAL A 87 7.48 11.12 -4.74
CA VAL A 87 8.60 10.24 -5.07
C VAL A 87 8.45 8.87 -4.42
N LEU A 88 7.69 8.76 -3.33
CA LEU A 88 7.45 7.52 -2.62
C LEU A 88 7.08 6.34 -3.55
N PRO A 89 6.15 6.48 -4.51
CA PRO A 89 5.74 5.34 -5.34
C PRO A 89 6.83 4.78 -6.26
N ALA A 90 7.94 5.49 -6.42
CA ALA A 90 9.10 4.98 -7.15
C ALA A 90 9.91 3.97 -6.32
N PHE A 91 9.79 3.99 -5.00
CA PHE A 91 10.49 3.09 -4.07
C PHE A 91 9.53 2.06 -3.45
N VAL A 92 8.32 2.47 -3.14
CA VAL A 92 7.23 1.60 -2.70
C VAL A 92 6.16 1.67 -3.79
N PRO A 93 6.17 0.74 -4.76
CA PRO A 93 5.33 0.86 -5.96
C PRO A 93 3.83 0.84 -5.61
N PRO A 94 2.98 1.44 -6.44
CA PRO A 94 1.56 1.58 -6.13
C PRO A 94 0.76 0.28 -6.32
N HIS A 95 1.42 -0.85 -6.45
CA HIS A 95 0.76 -2.13 -6.69
C HIS A 95 1.55 -3.31 -6.15
N ALA A 96 0.84 -4.41 -5.94
CA ALA A 96 1.42 -5.74 -5.74
C ALA A 96 0.49 -6.80 -6.33
N SER A 97 1.06 -7.91 -6.78
CA SER A 97 0.30 -9.09 -7.22
C SER A 97 0.68 -10.29 -6.37
N VAL A 98 -0.33 -11.07 -5.98
CA VAL A 98 -0.16 -12.26 -5.12
C VAL A 98 -0.88 -13.43 -5.76
N PRO A 99 -0.26 -14.61 -5.89
CA PRO A 99 -0.95 -15.81 -6.33
C PRO A 99 -2.09 -16.18 -5.38
N VAL A 100 -3.18 -16.67 -5.95
CA VAL A 100 -4.33 -17.21 -5.23
C VAL A 100 -4.54 -18.65 -5.66
N LEU A 101 -4.61 -19.56 -4.70
CA LEU A 101 -4.94 -20.96 -4.95
C LEU A 101 -6.11 -21.36 -4.05
N GLU A 102 -7.17 -21.88 -4.65
CA GLU A 102 -8.37 -22.33 -3.94
C GLU A 102 -8.90 -21.27 -2.95
N GLY A 103 -8.99 -20.03 -3.39
CA GLY A 103 -9.49 -18.91 -2.58
C GLY A 103 -8.54 -18.43 -1.46
N ARG A 104 -7.29 -18.84 -1.49
CA ARG A 104 -6.31 -18.49 -0.46
C ARG A 104 -5.13 -17.72 -1.06
N LEU A 105 -4.72 -16.65 -0.39
CA LEU A 105 -3.51 -15.89 -0.74
C LEU A 105 -2.27 -16.74 -0.47
N MET A 106 -1.40 -16.89 -1.46
CA MET A 106 -0.15 -17.65 -1.34
C MET A 106 0.97 -16.76 -0.80
N LEU A 107 0.74 -16.19 0.37
CA LEU A 107 1.75 -15.42 1.10
C LEU A 107 2.62 -16.35 1.96
N GLY A 108 3.87 -15.95 2.16
CA GLY A 108 4.70 -16.54 3.20
C GLY A 108 4.14 -16.25 4.59
N THR A 109 4.55 -17.01 5.59
CA THR A 109 4.00 -16.98 6.97
C THR A 109 3.94 -15.58 7.56
N TRP A 110 4.96 -14.75 7.29
CA TRP A 110 5.09 -13.41 7.87
C TRP A 110 4.75 -12.27 6.91
N GLN A 111 4.39 -12.59 5.67
CA GLN A 111 4.08 -11.56 4.67
C GLN A 111 2.67 -11.02 4.87
N ARG A 112 2.57 -9.69 4.89
CA ARG A 112 1.32 -8.94 4.91
C ARG A 112 1.30 -7.97 3.73
N ILE A 113 0.15 -7.78 3.12
CA ILE A 113 -0.06 -6.79 2.06
C ILE A 113 -0.43 -5.49 2.73
N CYS A 114 0.37 -4.45 2.56
CA CYS A 114 0.23 -3.20 3.29
C CYS A 114 0.15 -1.99 2.36
N LEU A 115 -0.77 -1.07 2.66
CA LEU A 115 -0.75 0.28 2.12
C LEU A 115 0.29 1.10 2.90
N VAL A 116 1.19 1.75 2.19
CA VAL A 116 2.20 2.65 2.76
C VAL A 116 1.86 4.08 2.34
N ASP A 117 1.58 4.94 3.30
CA ASP A 117 1.16 6.31 3.05
C ASP A 117 1.90 7.27 3.98
N THR A 118 2.77 8.09 3.39
CA THR A 118 3.50 9.15 4.12
C THR A 118 2.86 10.52 3.93
N ASN A 119 1.87 10.64 3.04
CA ASN A 119 1.17 11.89 2.77
C ASN A 119 0.20 12.21 3.91
N THR A 120 0.29 13.42 4.43
CA THR A 120 -0.54 13.91 5.53
C THR A 120 -1.69 14.80 5.08
N ASP A 121 -1.79 15.10 3.78
CA ASP A 121 -2.80 16.02 3.23
C ASP A 121 -4.14 15.36 2.92
N ASN A 122 -4.19 14.02 2.86
CA ASN A 122 -5.39 13.24 2.56
C ASN A 122 -5.63 12.19 3.64
N ALA A 123 -6.78 12.24 4.27
CA ALA A 123 -7.13 11.32 5.38
C ALA A 123 -7.66 9.96 4.92
N THR A 124 -8.02 9.82 3.65
CA THR A 124 -8.58 8.60 3.09
C THR A 124 -7.95 8.28 1.74
N ARG A 125 -7.81 6.98 1.46
CA ARG A 125 -7.29 6.46 0.19
C ARG A 125 -8.26 5.46 -0.41
N GLN A 126 -8.22 5.33 -1.73
CA GLN A 126 -8.88 4.25 -2.44
C GLN A 126 -7.85 3.18 -2.77
N VAL A 127 -8.22 1.93 -2.60
CA VAL A 127 -7.40 0.79 -3.01
C VAL A 127 -8.26 -0.14 -3.86
N ARG A 128 -7.77 -0.50 -5.04
CA ARG A 128 -8.46 -1.40 -5.95
C ARG A 128 -7.95 -2.83 -5.77
N PHE A 129 -8.84 -3.73 -5.45
CA PHE A 129 -8.60 -5.17 -5.49
C PHE A 129 -9.16 -5.71 -6.80
N SER A 130 -8.35 -6.45 -7.53
CA SER A 130 -8.78 -7.10 -8.78
C SER A 130 -8.35 -8.55 -8.76
N PHE A 131 -9.25 -9.45 -9.10
CA PHE A 131 -8.95 -10.87 -9.26
C PHE A 131 -8.94 -11.23 -10.74
N LEU A 132 -7.83 -11.80 -11.18
CA LEU A 132 -7.63 -12.33 -12.50
C LEU A 132 -7.60 -13.86 -12.41
N ALA A 133 -8.64 -14.52 -12.96
CA ALA A 133 -8.73 -15.97 -12.95
C ALA A 133 -7.62 -16.59 -13.81
N GLY A 134 -7.07 -17.68 -13.32
CA GLY A 134 -6.07 -18.47 -14.02
C GLY A 134 -6.65 -19.43 -15.06
#